data_36192ef242f734ad25379b15b64ce872
#
_entry.id   36192ef242f734ad25379b15b64ce872
#
_cell.length_a   1.000
_cell.length_b   1.000
_cell.length_c   1.000
_cell.angle_alpha   90.00
_cell.angle_beta   90.00
_cell.angle_gamma   90.00
#
_symmetry.space_group_name_H-M   'P 1'
#
loop_
_entity.id
_entity.type
_entity.pdbx_description
1 polymer ?
#
loop_
_entity_poly.entity_id
_entity_poly.type
_entity_poly.pdbx_seq_one_letter_code
_entity_poly.pdbx_strand_id
1 'polypeptide(L)'
;MRNINFSMKLVSLFLVFIFLMEYQQIAGARAAEVEEREEAISEVEAYNKEIMRLNEEALLIYHAGSYEGEGTGFGGSVRVKVTVTDEEITDIELTEASGEDPAYLEMAEKLLPRIIKEQSTDLDTVSGATFSSGGILEAASDALGKAAR
;
A
#
# COMPACT_ATOMS: atom_id res chain seq x y z
N MET A 1 -67.52 29.94 -42.23
CA MET A 1 -66.80 28.72 -41.92
C MET A 1 -65.24 28.85 -42.06
N ARG A 2 -64.70 29.79 -42.89
CA ARG A 2 -63.25 29.94 -43.10
C ARG A 2 -62.44 30.44 -41.90
N ASN A 3 -63.03 31.22 -40.99
CA ASN A 3 -62.34 31.78 -39.83
C ASN A 3 -62.15 30.77 -38.67
N ILE A 4 -63.04 29.80 -38.52
CA ILE A 4 -62.98 28.78 -37.46
C ILE A 4 -61.79 27.86 -37.67
N ASN A 5 -61.52 27.45 -38.93
CA ASN A 5 -60.42 26.61 -39.26
C ASN A 5 -59.01 27.31 -39.04
N PHE A 6 -58.99 28.63 -39.22
CA PHE A 6 -57.80 29.43 -38.96
C PHE A 6 -57.53 29.57 -37.46
N SER A 7 -58.57 29.87 -36.65
CA SER A 7 -58.43 29.94 -35.19
C SER A 7 -57.97 28.59 -34.57
N MET A 8 -58.51 27.45 -35.04
CA MET A 8 -58.15 26.14 -34.58
C MET A 8 -56.65 25.81 -34.89
N LYS A 9 -56.15 26.23 -36.05
CA LYS A 9 -54.75 26.08 -36.42
C LYS A 9 -53.82 26.91 -35.55
N LEU A 10 -54.21 28.15 -35.21
CA LEU A 10 -53.43 29.00 -34.28
C LEU A 10 -53.39 28.42 -32.87
N VAL A 11 -54.50 27.90 -32.35
CA VAL A 11 -54.53 27.24 -31.03
C VAL A 11 -53.65 26.00 -31.02
N SER A 12 -53.69 25.17 -32.06
CA SER A 12 -52.84 23.99 -32.19
C SER A 12 -51.35 24.37 -32.24
N LEU A 13 -50.98 25.41 -32.97
CA LEU A 13 -49.59 25.90 -33.04
C LEU A 13 -49.12 26.40 -31.67
N PHE A 14 -49.98 27.10 -30.94
CA PHE A 14 -49.66 27.62 -29.61
C PHE A 14 -49.48 26.49 -28.57
N LEU A 15 -50.30 25.45 -28.62
CA LEU A 15 -50.14 24.26 -27.77
C LEU A 15 -48.82 23.50 -28.06
N VAL A 16 -48.47 23.36 -29.33
CA VAL A 16 -47.18 22.76 -29.70
C VAL A 16 -46.00 23.60 -29.19
N PHE A 17 -46.13 24.93 -29.28
CA PHE A 17 -45.07 25.83 -28.77
C PHE A 17 -44.90 25.71 -27.24
N ILE A 18 -46.00 25.66 -26.48
CA ILE A 18 -45.95 25.43 -25.03
C ILE A 18 -45.32 24.10 -24.73
N PHE A 19 -45.73 23.04 -25.40
CA PHE A 19 -45.16 21.70 -25.21
C PHE A 19 -43.63 21.67 -25.49
N LEU A 20 -43.20 22.36 -26.55
CA LEU A 20 -41.77 22.45 -26.87
C LEU A 20 -40.99 23.23 -25.78
N MET A 21 -41.56 24.29 -25.25
CA MET A 21 -40.96 25.05 -24.14
C MET A 21 -40.80 24.21 -22.88
N GLU A 22 -41.87 23.49 -22.49
CA GLU A 22 -41.80 22.57 -21.35
C GLU A 22 -40.80 21.45 -21.57
N TYR A 23 -40.77 20.88 -22.76
CA TYR A 23 -39.77 19.83 -23.12
C TYR A 23 -38.35 20.36 -23.00
N GLN A 24 -38.05 21.57 -23.46
CA GLN A 24 -36.70 22.17 -23.34
C GLN A 24 -36.33 22.41 -21.89
N GLN A 25 -37.27 22.83 -21.02
CA GLN A 25 -36.98 22.99 -19.59
C GLN A 25 -36.63 21.65 -18.90
N ILE A 26 -37.42 20.60 -19.20
CA ILE A 26 -37.14 19.26 -18.66
C ILE A 26 -35.85 18.69 -19.20
N ALA A 27 -35.54 18.87 -20.47
CA ALA A 27 -34.30 18.42 -21.08
C ALA A 27 -33.07 19.13 -20.48
N GLY A 28 -33.17 20.45 -20.26
CA GLY A 28 -32.12 21.23 -19.62
C GLY A 28 -31.91 20.83 -18.16
N ALA A 29 -32.97 20.58 -17.38
CA ALA A 29 -32.85 20.11 -16.00
C ALA A 29 -32.18 18.72 -15.91
N ARG A 30 -32.52 17.80 -16.83
CA ARG A 30 -31.85 16.48 -16.89
C ARG A 30 -30.38 16.57 -17.30
N ALA A 31 -30.06 17.46 -18.21
CA ALA A 31 -28.66 17.66 -18.62
C ALA A 31 -27.84 18.19 -17.45
N ALA A 32 -28.36 19.15 -16.69
CA ALA A 32 -27.67 19.66 -15.49
C ALA A 32 -27.51 18.59 -14.40
N GLU A 33 -28.53 17.73 -14.20
CA GLU A 33 -28.42 16.62 -13.24
C GLU A 33 -27.38 15.58 -13.66
N VAL A 34 -27.22 15.31 -14.96
CA VAL A 34 -26.19 14.41 -15.48
C VAL A 34 -24.80 15.01 -15.29
N GLU A 35 -24.63 16.30 -15.60
CA GLU A 35 -23.36 17.02 -15.43
C GLU A 35 -22.92 17.02 -13.96
N GLU A 36 -23.83 17.33 -13.02
CA GLU A 36 -23.56 17.28 -11.57
C GLU A 36 -23.14 15.87 -11.12
N ARG A 37 -23.77 14.83 -11.66
CA ARG A 37 -23.41 13.44 -11.35
C ARG A 37 -22.04 13.05 -11.91
N GLU A 38 -21.71 13.49 -13.13
CA GLU A 38 -20.39 13.23 -13.75
C GLU A 38 -19.29 13.94 -12.96
N GLU A 39 -19.50 15.18 -12.51
CA GLU A 39 -18.57 15.89 -11.65
C GLU A 39 -18.37 15.16 -10.32
N ALA A 40 -19.44 14.72 -9.65
CA ALA A 40 -19.36 13.99 -8.39
C ALA A 40 -18.64 12.62 -8.55
N ILE A 41 -18.88 11.91 -9.65
CA ILE A 41 -18.16 10.66 -9.96
C ILE A 41 -16.67 10.93 -10.15
N SER A 42 -16.32 11.97 -10.91
CA SER A 42 -14.93 12.36 -11.15
C SER A 42 -14.19 12.71 -9.86
N GLU A 43 -14.85 13.42 -8.93
CA GLU A 43 -14.28 13.74 -7.62
C GLU A 43 -14.03 12.49 -6.77
N VAL A 44 -14.98 11.56 -6.74
CA VAL A 44 -14.84 10.28 -6.01
C VAL A 44 -13.74 9.42 -6.62
N GLU A 45 -13.63 9.36 -7.94
CA GLU A 45 -12.56 8.62 -8.62
C GLU A 45 -11.18 9.21 -8.31
N ALA A 46 -11.04 10.53 -8.33
CA ALA A 46 -9.80 11.22 -7.95
C ALA A 46 -9.42 10.94 -6.48
N TYR A 47 -10.39 11.00 -5.57
CA TYR A 47 -10.19 10.67 -4.16
C TYR A 47 -9.75 9.21 -3.97
N ASN A 48 -10.43 8.27 -4.61
CA ASN A 48 -10.09 6.85 -4.53
C ASN A 48 -8.67 6.56 -5.07
N LYS A 49 -8.30 7.22 -6.17
CA LYS A 49 -6.94 7.10 -6.73
C LYS A 49 -5.87 7.60 -5.75
N GLU A 50 -6.13 8.72 -5.06
CA GLU A 50 -5.21 9.26 -4.06
C GLU A 50 -5.10 8.33 -2.84
N ILE A 51 -6.22 7.78 -2.36
CA ILE A 51 -6.21 6.79 -1.27
C ILE A 51 -5.42 5.53 -1.66
N MET A 52 -5.58 5.05 -2.90
CA MET A 52 -4.81 3.91 -3.38
C MET A 52 -3.31 4.21 -3.40
N ARG A 53 -2.91 5.40 -3.87
CA ARG A 53 -1.50 5.84 -3.86
C ARG A 53 -0.92 5.93 -2.46
N LEU A 54 -1.66 6.52 -1.51
CA LEU A 54 -1.23 6.62 -0.11
C LEU A 54 -1.10 5.26 0.57
N ASN A 55 -2.01 4.34 0.27
CA ASN A 55 -1.94 2.97 0.77
C ASN A 55 -0.74 2.21 0.18
N GLU A 56 -0.43 2.40 -1.09
CA GLU A 56 0.75 1.82 -1.75
C GLU A 56 2.05 2.34 -1.13
N GLU A 57 2.16 3.66 -0.89
CA GLU A 57 3.30 4.27 -0.19
C GLU A 57 3.44 3.78 1.27
N ALA A 58 2.33 3.55 1.97
CA ALA A 58 2.33 3.07 3.35
C ALA A 58 2.78 1.60 3.48
N LEU A 59 2.77 0.82 2.40
CA LEU A 59 3.30 -0.54 2.37
C LEU A 59 4.83 -0.58 2.21
N LEU A 60 5.45 0.52 1.80
CA LEU A 60 6.89 0.59 1.63
C LEU A 60 7.57 0.79 3.00
N ILE A 61 8.09 -0.29 3.55
CA ILE A 61 8.68 -0.32 4.90
C ILE A 61 10.18 -0.03 4.85
N TYR A 62 10.87 -0.49 3.79
CA TYR A 62 12.31 -0.42 3.64
C TYR A 62 12.73 0.38 2.41
N HIS A 63 14.01 0.73 2.37
CA HIS A 63 14.71 1.06 1.13
C HIS A 63 15.35 -0.22 0.59
N ALA A 64 14.94 -0.65 -0.59
CA ALA A 64 15.46 -1.88 -1.21
C ALA A 64 16.98 -1.87 -1.28
N GLY A 65 17.61 -2.96 -0.86
CA GLY A 65 19.08 -3.09 -0.82
C GLY A 65 19.55 -4.20 0.08
N SER A 66 20.87 -4.27 0.27
CA SER A 66 21.53 -5.16 1.21
C SER A 66 22.23 -4.35 2.29
N TYR A 67 21.98 -4.67 3.54
CA TYR A 67 22.47 -3.93 4.70
C TYR A 67 23.20 -4.86 5.65
N GLU A 68 24.33 -4.42 6.16
CA GLU A 68 25.09 -5.15 7.16
C GLU A 68 24.74 -4.61 8.55
N GLY A 69 24.49 -5.53 9.48
CA GLY A 69 24.26 -5.21 10.88
C GLY A 69 25.21 -6.00 11.79
N GLU A 70 25.41 -5.45 12.97
CA GLU A 70 26.30 -5.99 13.99
C GLU A 70 25.54 -6.19 15.31
N GLY A 71 25.78 -7.34 15.96
CA GLY A 71 25.26 -7.67 17.27
C GLY A 71 26.32 -8.35 18.13
N THR A 72 26.00 -8.55 19.42
CA THR A 72 26.93 -9.13 20.40
C THR A 72 26.46 -10.53 20.77
N GLY A 73 27.25 -11.55 20.37
CA GLY A 73 27.07 -12.94 20.75
C GLY A 73 27.82 -13.29 22.04
N PHE A 74 28.00 -14.61 22.27
CA PHE A 74 28.75 -15.12 23.43
C PHE A 74 30.25 -14.87 23.31
N GLY A 75 30.82 -15.12 22.12
CA GLY A 75 32.25 -15.03 21.86
C GLY A 75 32.72 -13.71 21.26
N GLY A 76 31.80 -12.78 20.98
CA GLY A 76 32.14 -11.48 20.40
C GLY A 76 31.12 -10.96 19.40
N SER A 77 31.60 -10.23 18.40
CA SER A 77 30.76 -9.63 17.38
C SER A 77 30.19 -10.68 16.42
N VAL A 78 28.91 -10.58 16.16
CA VAL A 78 28.18 -11.34 15.14
C VAL A 78 27.71 -10.36 14.08
N ARG A 79 27.96 -10.64 12.80
CA ARG A 79 27.51 -9.82 11.70
C ARG A 79 26.61 -10.58 10.76
N VAL A 80 25.55 -9.95 10.35
CA VAL A 80 24.62 -10.45 9.32
C VAL A 80 24.49 -9.44 8.20
N LYS A 81 24.21 -9.96 7.01
CA LYS A 81 23.82 -9.19 5.85
C LYS A 81 22.37 -9.50 5.55
N VAL A 82 21.51 -8.50 5.63
CA VAL A 82 20.09 -8.59 5.34
C VAL A 82 19.80 -7.96 3.99
N THR A 83 19.10 -8.66 3.13
CA THR A 83 18.63 -8.15 1.84
C THR A 83 17.12 -7.93 1.91
N VAL A 84 16.69 -6.72 1.57
CA VAL A 84 15.29 -6.31 1.60
C VAL A 84 14.85 -5.76 0.26
N THR A 85 13.57 -5.96 -0.06
CA THR A 85 12.85 -5.17 -1.04
C THR A 85 12.23 -3.95 -0.35
N ASP A 86 11.46 -3.14 -1.05
CA ASP A 86 10.75 -2.01 -0.43
C ASP A 86 9.69 -2.47 0.61
N GLU A 87 9.23 -3.73 0.53
CA GLU A 87 8.12 -4.26 1.32
C GLU A 87 8.53 -5.35 2.30
N GLU A 88 9.57 -6.14 1.99
CA GLU A 88 9.87 -7.36 2.76
C GLU A 88 11.36 -7.72 2.83
N ILE A 89 11.69 -8.54 3.84
CA ILE A 89 12.99 -9.18 4.01
C ILE A 89 13.03 -10.40 3.08
N THR A 90 13.96 -10.42 2.14
CA THR A 90 14.09 -11.51 1.16
C THR A 90 15.19 -12.50 1.48
N ASP A 91 16.27 -12.05 2.13
CA ASP A 91 17.39 -12.91 2.45
C ASP A 91 18.15 -12.42 3.69
N ILE A 92 18.81 -13.36 4.38
CA ILE A 92 19.66 -13.10 5.55
C ILE A 92 20.84 -14.06 5.53
N GLU A 93 22.04 -13.53 5.53
CA GLU A 93 23.30 -14.28 5.58
C GLU A 93 24.09 -13.92 6.84
N LEU A 94 24.62 -14.93 7.53
CA LEU A 94 25.62 -14.74 8.58
C LEU A 94 26.97 -14.51 7.93
N THR A 95 27.54 -13.31 8.10
CA THR A 95 28.82 -12.92 7.47
C THR A 95 30.02 -13.08 8.40
N GLU A 96 29.84 -12.91 9.70
CA GLU A 96 30.90 -13.07 10.70
C GLU A 96 30.30 -13.54 12.04
N ALA A 97 30.92 -14.59 12.61
CA ALA A 97 30.64 -15.08 13.95
C ALA A 97 31.86 -15.88 14.48
N SER A 98 33.07 -15.41 14.19
CA SER A 98 34.33 -16.16 14.41
C SER A 98 34.63 -16.43 15.88
N GLY A 99 34.00 -15.69 16.80
CA GLY A 99 34.16 -15.88 18.25
C GLY A 99 33.13 -16.84 18.87
N GLU A 100 32.13 -17.28 18.12
CA GLU A 100 31.08 -18.14 18.61
C GLU A 100 31.50 -19.62 18.63
N ASP A 101 30.99 -20.37 19.60
CA ASP A 101 31.12 -21.83 19.60
C ASP A 101 30.28 -22.43 18.48
N PRO A 102 30.87 -23.27 17.60
CA PRO A 102 30.19 -23.79 16.42
C PRO A 102 28.90 -24.55 16.73
N ALA A 103 28.80 -25.24 17.86
CA ALA A 103 27.63 -26.01 18.22
C ALA A 103 26.45 -25.13 18.59
N TYR A 104 26.70 -24.02 19.31
CA TYR A 104 25.67 -23.05 19.65
C TYR A 104 25.26 -22.16 18.44
N LEU A 105 26.26 -21.83 17.61
CA LEU A 105 26.05 -21.08 16.39
C LEU A 105 25.11 -21.84 15.42
N GLU A 106 25.35 -23.12 15.17
CA GLU A 106 24.47 -23.95 14.33
C GLU A 106 23.03 -24.00 14.85
N MET A 107 22.85 -23.97 16.18
CA MET A 107 21.52 -23.87 16.76
C MET A 107 20.88 -22.51 16.53
N ALA A 108 21.64 -21.44 16.67
CA ALA A 108 21.18 -20.06 16.52
C ALA A 108 20.86 -19.70 15.06
N GLU A 109 21.58 -20.26 14.08
CA GLU A 109 21.32 -20.05 12.64
C GLU A 109 19.91 -20.47 12.21
N LYS A 110 19.21 -21.30 12.97
CA LYS A 110 17.80 -21.65 12.73
C LYS A 110 16.86 -20.43 12.84
N LEU A 111 17.33 -19.32 13.39
CA LEU A 111 16.58 -18.06 13.40
C LEU A 111 16.55 -17.38 12.04
N LEU A 112 17.58 -17.52 11.21
CA LEU A 112 17.67 -16.84 9.92
C LEU A 112 16.42 -17.09 9.04
N PRO A 113 16.02 -18.35 8.75
CA PRO A 113 14.81 -18.61 7.99
C PRO A 113 13.51 -18.20 8.71
N ARG A 114 13.53 -18.13 10.06
CA ARG A 114 12.38 -17.66 10.82
C ARG A 114 12.18 -16.15 10.69
N ILE A 115 13.26 -15.37 10.74
CA ILE A 115 13.20 -13.91 10.52
C ILE A 115 12.60 -13.59 9.16
N ILE A 116 13.01 -14.30 8.10
CA ILE A 116 12.44 -14.14 6.75
C ILE A 116 10.97 -14.53 6.73
N LYS A 117 10.60 -15.66 7.33
CA LYS A 117 9.22 -16.15 7.34
C LYS A 117 8.27 -15.24 8.12
N GLU A 118 8.71 -14.75 9.27
CA GLU A 118 7.91 -13.96 10.20
C GLU A 118 8.06 -12.45 9.96
N GLN A 119 8.96 -12.06 9.03
CA GLN A 119 9.23 -10.64 8.68
C GLN A 119 9.52 -9.77 9.91
N SER A 120 10.21 -10.34 10.91
CA SER A 120 10.45 -9.71 12.22
C SER A 120 11.72 -10.25 12.87
N THR A 121 12.39 -9.36 13.60
CA THR A 121 13.49 -9.72 14.52
C THR A 121 13.04 -9.86 15.96
N ASP A 122 11.77 -9.57 16.26
CA ASP A 122 11.18 -9.78 17.60
C ASP A 122 10.77 -11.25 17.76
N LEU A 123 11.76 -12.11 17.90
CA LEU A 123 11.63 -13.56 18.02
C LEU A 123 12.29 -14.05 19.31
N ASP A 124 11.73 -15.16 19.82
CA ASP A 124 12.35 -15.85 20.94
C ASP A 124 13.71 -16.46 20.55
N THR A 125 14.68 -16.34 21.41
CA THR A 125 15.99 -16.98 21.27
C THR A 125 15.87 -18.51 21.30
N VAL A 126 16.83 -19.18 20.68
CA VAL A 126 16.88 -20.67 20.68
C VAL A 126 17.38 -21.16 22.04
N SER A 127 16.59 -22.01 22.67
CA SER A 127 16.94 -22.61 23.96
C SER A 127 18.28 -23.36 23.87
N GLY A 128 19.20 -23.05 24.75
CA GLY A 128 20.55 -23.58 24.74
C GLY A 128 21.57 -22.77 23.96
N ALA A 129 21.14 -21.85 23.07
CA ALA A 129 22.00 -20.96 22.30
C ALA A 129 21.59 -19.50 22.46
N THR A 130 21.18 -19.08 23.64
CA THR A 130 20.55 -17.77 23.92
C THR A 130 21.44 -16.59 23.52
N PHE A 131 22.74 -16.64 23.84
CA PHE A 131 23.66 -15.53 23.54
C PHE A 131 23.93 -15.41 22.03
N SER A 132 24.25 -16.51 21.36
CA SER A 132 24.44 -16.51 19.90
C SER A 132 23.18 -16.11 19.14
N SER A 133 22.02 -16.59 19.62
CA SER A 133 20.69 -16.16 19.10
C SER A 133 20.44 -14.67 19.29
N GLY A 134 20.76 -14.13 20.48
CA GLY A 134 20.65 -12.71 20.78
C GLY A 134 21.51 -11.87 19.84
N GLY A 135 22.77 -12.29 19.62
CA GLY A 135 23.69 -11.64 18.70
C GLY A 135 23.16 -11.59 17.24
N ILE A 136 22.58 -12.70 16.76
CA ILE A 136 21.97 -12.75 15.41
C ILE A 136 20.76 -11.82 15.33
N LEU A 137 19.87 -11.84 16.33
CA LEU A 137 18.66 -10.98 16.34
C LEU A 137 19.03 -9.50 16.43
N GLU A 138 20.03 -9.15 17.27
CA GLU A 138 20.54 -7.79 17.39
C GLU A 138 21.17 -7.32 16.08
N ALA A 139 22.02 -8.13 15.45
CA ALA A 139 22.63 -7.81 14.16
C ALA A 139 21.59 -7.62 13.06
N ALA A 140 20.59 -8.49 12.99
CA ALA A 140 19.48 -8.36 12.03
C ALA A 140 18.66 -7.09 12.28
N SER A 141 18.38 -6.75 13.54
CA SER A 141 17.68 -5.52 13.91
C SER A 141 18.48 -4.27 13.54
N ASP A 142 19.80 -4.25 13.74
CA ASP A 142 20.68 -3.15 13.32
C ASP A 142 20.67 -2.96 11.80
N ALA A 143 20.76 -4.07 11.04
CA ALA A 143 20.69 -4.03 9.57
C ALA A 143 19.34 -3.48 9.08
N LEU A 144 18.22 -3.94 9.66
CA LEU A 144 16.89 -3.48 9.32
C LEU A 144 16.65 -2.02 9.71
N GLY A 145 17.22 -1.56 10.83
CA GLY A 145 17.20 -0.16 11.24
C GLY A 145 17.86 0.76 10.22
N LYS A 146 18.89 0.28 9.52
CA LYS A 146 19.55 1.02 8.42
C LYS A 146 18.75 1.01 7.12
N ALA A 147 17.94 -0.02 6.92
CA ALA A 147 17.06 -0.17 5.76
C ALA A 147 15.73 0.59 5.91
N ALA A 148 15.30 0.90 7.13
CA ALA A 148 14.00 1.51 7.42
C ALA A 148 13.82 2.88 6.75
N ARG A 149 12.58 3.15 6.29
CA ARG A 149 12.16 4.44 5.70
C ARG A 149 11.79 5.45 6.78
#